data_f798214d151ff89452f215a670a96635
#
_entry.id   f798214d151ff89452f215a670a96635
#
_cell.length_a   1.000
_cell.length_b   1.000
_cell.length_c   1.000
_cell.angle_alpha   90.00
_cell.angle_beta   90.00
_cell.angle_gamma   90.00
#
_symmetry.space_group_name_H-M   'P 1'
#
loop_
_entity.id
_entity.type
_entity.pdbx_description
1 polymer ?
#
loop_
_entity_poly.entity_id
_entity_poly.type
_entity_poly.pdbx_seq_one_letter_code
_entity_poly.pdbx_strand_id
1 'polypeptide(L)'
;MTVKRVLERLGVSVPITDTIREILWPLLGHHPEMVFTYIAKRTRKAQKLVKGQRYPVTYSGIKSAWKRIRASAAVTDFRFHDFRHDFATKLLRETRNLKLVQQALNHADIKTTTKYAHVLDDEVAAGLDAMQKSRRKSRKPTVKVG
;
A
#
# COMPACT_ATOMS: atom_id res chain seq x y z
N MET A 1 17.93 -15.88 -7.02
CA MET A 1 17.40 -15.53 -5.68
C MET A 1 15.98 -14.99 -5.88
N THR A 2 14.97 -15.63 -5.35
CA THR A 2 13.56 -15.27 -5.60
C THR A 2 13.18 -14.04 -4.75
N VAL A 3 12.30 -13.15 -5.25
CA VAL A 3 11.73 -12.01 -4.50
C VAL A 3 11.24 -12.43 -3.11
N LYS A 4 10.71 -13.65 -2.99
CA LYS A 4 10.31 -14.28 -1.74
C LYS A 4 11.44 -14.31 -0.68
N ARG A 5 12.68 -14.66 -1.05
CA ARG A 5 13.82 -14.75 -0.12
C ARG A 5 14.27 -13.39 0.45
N VAL A 6 14.14 -12.32 -0.31
CA VAL A 6 14.51 -10.97 0.17
C VAL A 6 13.49 -10.46 1.19
N LEU A 7 12.21 -10.73 0.96
CA LEU A 7 11.12 -10.37 1.87
C LEU A 7 11.16 -11.20 3.16
N GLU A 8 11.50 -12.48 3.07
CA GLU A 8 11.67 -13.37 4.22
C GLU A 8 12.80 -12.91 5.16
N ARG A 9 13.91 -12.38 4.63
CA ARG A 9 15.00 -11.81 5.42
C ARG A 9 14.60 -10.60 6.26
N LEU A 10 13.61 -9.83 5.81
CA LEU A 10 13.11 -8.64 6.49
C LEU A 10 11.91 -8.93 7.40
N GLY A 11 11.47 -10.20 7.50
CA GLY A 11 10.29 -10.58 8.26
C GLY A 11 8.99 -9.98 7.71
N VAL A 12 9.01 -9.46 6.47
CA VAL A 12 7.86 -8.85 5.81
C VAL A 12 7.34 -9.80 4.74
N SER A 13 6.13 -10.28 4.91
CA SER A 13 5.41 -11.05 3.89
C SER A 13 4.39 -10.15 3.20
N VAL A 14 4.59 -9.91 1.90
CA VAL A 14 3.62 -9.19 1.07
C VAL A 14 3.04 -10.15 0.05
N PRO A 15 1.70 -10.33 0.00
CA PRO A 15 1.06 -11.15 -1.01
C PRO A 15 1.36 -10.58 -2.41
N ILE A 16 1.85 -11.43 -3.31
CA ILE A 16 2.07 -11.04 -4.70
C ILE A 16 0.81 -11.38 -5.48
N THR A 17 0.00 -10.37 -5.74
CA THR A 17 -1.17 -10.47 -6.63
C THR A 17 -0.73 -10.60 -8.09
N ASP A 18 -1.63 -11.00 -8.98
CA ASP A 18 -1.32 -11.13 -10.41
C ASP A 18 -0.85 -9.79 -11.00
N THR A 19 -1.50 -8.69 -10.66
CA THR A 19 -1.09 -7.34 -11.07
C THR A 19 0.32 -7.00 -10.62
N ILE A 20 0.69 -7.33 -9.37
CA ILE A 20 2.05 -7.11 -8.87
C ILE A 20 3.04 -8.03 -9.60
N ARG A 21 2.64 -9.26 -9.89
CA ARG A 21 3.46 -10.23 -10.63
C ARG A 21 3.77 -9.72 -12.04
N GLU A 22 2.77 -9.21 -12.76
CA GLU A 22 2.95 -8.64 -14.11
C GLU A 22 3.97 -7.49 -14.12
N ILE A 23 3.95 -6.64 -13.08
CA ILE A 23 4.91 -5.53 -12.94
C ILE A 23 6.32 -6.03 -12.59
N LEU A 24 6.43 -7.02 -11.70
CA LEU A 24 7.72 -7.47 -11.19
C LEU A 24 8.41 -8.48 -12.10
N TRP A 25 7.64 -9.31 -12.82
CA TRP A 25 8.18 -10.39 -13.65
C TRP A 25 9.20 -9.94 -14.69
N PRO A 26 8.96 -8.83 -15.45
CA PRO A 26 9.93 -8.33 -16.41
C PRO A 26 11.23 -7.81 -15.79
N LEU A 27 11.24 -7.56 -14.48
CA LEU A 27 12.41 -7.04 -13.76
C LEU A 27 13.30 -8.15 -13.18
N LEU A 28 12.80 -9.39 -13.16
CA LEU A 28 13.54 -10.53 -12.63
C LEU A 28 14.74 -10.88 -13.52
N GLY A 29 15.83 -11.30 -12.86
CA GLY A 29 17.06 -11.68 -13.56
C GLY A 29 17.94 -10.52 -14.03
N HIS A 30 17.50 -9.30 -13.93
CA HIS A 30 18.30 -8.13 -14.29
C HIS A 30 19.48 -7.87 -13.34
N HIS A 31 19.40 -8.36 -12.11
CA HIS A 31 20.45 -8.24 -11.10
C HIS A 31 20.34 -9.42 -10.11
N PRO A 32 21.47 -9.95 -9.60
CA PRO A 32 21.46 -11.16 -8.76
C PRO A 32 20.70 -11.00 -7.44
N GLU A 33 20.66 -9.79 -6.89
CA GLU A 33 20.07 -9.54 -5.55
C GLU A 33 18.92 -8.55 -5.56
N MET A 34 18.88 -7.62 -6.51
CA MET A 34 17.94 -6.49 -6.50
C MET A 34 16.94 -6.56 -7.65
N VAL A 35 15.67 -6.36 -7.33
CA VAL A 35 14.59 -6.31 -8.33
C VAL A 35 14.61 -4.99 -9.07
N PHE A 36 14.69 -3.87 -8.33
CA PHE A 36 14.66 -2.54 -8.92
C PHE A 36 16.06 -2.07 -9.28
N THR A 37 16.30 -1.91 -10.56
CA THR A 37 17.58 -1.52 -11.12
C THR A 37 17.40 -0.47 -12.21
N TYR A 38 18.49 0.20 -12.58
CA TYR A 38 18.51 1.13 -13.70
C TYR A 38 19.80 0.98 -14.53
N ILE A 39 19.74 1.37 -15.80
CA ILE A 39 20.91 1.41 -16.68
C ILE A 39 21.53 2.81 -16.59
N ALA A 40 22.84 2.87 -16.29
CA ALA A 40 23.57 4.14 -16.21
C ALA A 40 23.65 4.81 -17.59
N LYS A 41 23.11 6.03 -17.69
CA LYS A 41 23.13 6.82 -18.94
C LYS A 41 24.50 7.51 -19.19
N ARG A 42 25.34 7.65 -18.16
CA ARG A 42 26.65 8.30 -18.22
C ARG A 42 27.65 7.59 -17.33
N THR A 43 28.93 7.58 -17.72
CA THR A 43 30.03 7.16 -16.85
C THR A 43 30.32 8.24 -15.82
N ARG A 44 30.44 7.83 -14.54
CA ARG A 44 30.79 8.72 -13.41
C ARG A 44 31.83 8.02 -12.54
N LYS A 45 33.10 8.41 -12.68
CA LYS A 45 34.23 7.79 -11.96
C LYS A 45 34.06 7.84 -10.43
N ALA A 46 33.65 8.99 -9.88
CA ALA A 46 33.42 9.15 -8.43
C ALA A 46 32.37 8.19 -7.83
N GLN A 47 31.41 7.74 -8.62
CA GLN A 47 30.34 6.84 -8.21
C GLN A 47 30.53 5.41 -8.75
N LYS A 48 31.66 5.14 -9.41
CA LYS A 48 31.96 3.86 -10.06
C LYS A 48 30.86 3.41 -11.04
N LEU A 49 30.23 4.36 -11.73
CA LEU A 49 29.19 4.06 -12.72
C LEU A 49 29.80 4.03 -14.12
N VAL A 50 29.48 3.02 -14.88
CA VAL A 50 29.85 2.86 -16.29
C VAL A 50 28.58 2.95 -17.14
N LYS A 51 28.62 3.80 -18.19
CA LYS A 51 27.49 3.94 -19.13
C LYS A 51 27.11 2.57 -19.72
N GLY A 52 25.82 2.29 -19.76
CA GLY A 52 25.27 1.03 -20.29
C GLY A 52 25.19 -0.10 -19.27
N GLN A 53 25.92 -0.03 -18.15
CA GLN A 53 25.82 -1.02 -17.10
C GLN A 53 24.61 -0.80 -16.21
N ARG A 54 24.16 -1.88 -15.59
CA ARG A 54 22.97 -1.92 -14.72
C ARG A 54 23.37 -1.85 -13.26
N TYR A 55 22.67 -1.02 -12.49
CA TYR A 55 22.93 -0.77 -11.08
C TYR A 55 21.64 -0.82 -10.27
N PRO A 56 21.69 -1.19 -8.98
CA PRO A 56 20.55 -1.10 -8.07
C PRO A 56 20.04 0.32 -7.93
N VAL A 57 18.74 0.48 -7.82
CA VAL A 57 18.13 1.77 -7.47
C VAL A 57 18.47 2.11 -6.03
N THR A 58 19.02 3.31 -5.81
CA THR A 58 19.36 3.82 -4.48
C THR A 58 18.22 4.68 -3.92
N TYR A 59 18.17 4.82 -2.59
CA TYR A 59 17.21 5.71 -1.92
C TYR A 59 17.32 7.16 -2.43
N SER A 60 18.54 7.68 -2.61
CA SER A 60 18.77 9.02 -3.18
C SER A 60 18.27 9.13 -4.62
N GLY A 61 18.40 8.06 -5.41
CA GLY A 61 17.87 7.98 -6.77
C GLY A 61 16.34 8.07 -6.78
N ILE A 62 15.65 7.35 -5.89
CA ILE A 62 14.20 7.43 -5.74
C ILE A 62 13.76 8.84 -5.35
N LYS A 63 14.40 9.46 -4.34
CA LYS A 63 14.09 10.84 -3.92
C LYS A 63 14.22 11.84 -5.06
N SER A 64 15.31 11.73 -5.83
CA SER A 64 15.57 12.62 -6.98
C SER A 64 14.57 12.41 -8.11
N ALA A 65 14.19 11.17 -8.40
CA ALA A 65 13.16 10.83 -9.39
C ALA A 65 11.80 11.37 -8.95
N TRP A 66 11.43 11.16 -7.70
CA TRP A 66 10.20 11.65 -7.12
C TRP A 66 10.07 13.17 -7.19
N LYS A 67 11.15 13.90 -6.83
CA LYS A 67 11.18 15.37 -6.94
C LYS A 67 10.87 15.83 -8.38
N ARG A 68 11.47 15.18 -9.39
CA ARG A 68 11.23 15.51 -10.81
C ARG A 68 9.80 15.20 -11.24
N ILE A 69 9.27 14.04 -10.86
CA ILE A 69 7.89 13.64 -11.19
C ILE A 69 6.91 14.65 -10.60
N ARG A 70 7.05 15.02 -9.33
CA ARG A 70 6.19 16.04 -8.71
C ARG A 70 6.27 17.38 -9.43
N ALA A 71 7.47 17.82 -9.76
CA ALA A 71 7.66 19.09 -10.47
C ALA A 71 6.99 19.08 -11.84
N SER A 72 7.12 17.99 -12.62
CA SER A 72 6.49 17.88 -13.93
C SER A 72 4.97 17.75 -13.87
N ALA A 73 4.43 17.23 -12.77
CA ALA A 73 2.99 17.10 -12.54
C ALA A 73 2.38 18.33 -11.83
N ALA A 74 3.17 19.36 -11.56
CA ALA A 74 2.77 20.54 -10.77
C ALA A 74 2.18 20.20 -9.39
N VAL A 75 2.61 19.07 -8.78
CA VAL A 75 2.16 18.63 -7.47
C VAL A 75 3.14 19.12 -6.41
N THR A 76 2.71 20.02 -5.53
CA THR A 76 3.57 20.65 -4.53
C THR A 76 3.57 19.94 -3.19
N ASP A 77 2.42 19.51 -2.70
CA ASP A 77 2.24 18.97 -1.35
C ASP A 77 1.81 17.49 -1.37
N PHE A 78 2.68 16.64 -1.92
CA PHE A 78 2.49 15.20 -1.91
C PHE A 78 3.83 14.50 -1.70
N ARG A 79 3.98 13.83 -0.57
CA ARG A 79 5.18 13.07 -0.20
C ARG A 79 5.09 11.63 -0.69
N PHE A 80 6.21 10.98 -0.91
CA PHE A 80 6.24 9.56 -1.29
C PHE A 80 5.51 8.66 -0.27
N HIS A 81 5.53 9.03 1.01
CA HIS A 81 4.84 8.28 2.06
C HIS A 81 3.31 8.43 2.02
N ASP A 82 2.80 9.45 1.35
CA ASP A 82 1.35 9.69 1.27
C ASP A 82 0.64 8.62 0.40
N PHE A 83 1.36 7.96 -0.50
CA PHE A 83 0.86 6.74 -1.15
C PHE A 83 0.47 5.64 -0.17
N ARG A 84 1.23 5.51 0.93
CA ARG A 84 0.92 4.54 1.97
C ARG A 84 -0.38 4.90 2.71
N HIS A 85 -0.62 6.19 2.93
CA HIS A 85 -1.86 6.67 3.53
C HIS A 85 -3.05 6.46 2.59
N ASP A 86 -2.91 6.80 1.31
CA ASP A 86 -3.93 6.59 0.29
C ASP A 86 -4.28 5.10 0.15
N PHE A 87 -3.27 4.23 0.06
CA PHE A 87 -3.46 2.79 0.04
C PHE A 87 -4.22 2.28 1.27
N ALA A 88 -3.82 2.70 2.47
CA ALA A 88 -4.46 2.29 3.71
C ALA A 88 -5.94 2.70 3.76
N THR A 89 -6.23 3.93 3.36
CA THR A 89 -7.59 4.49 3.32
C THR A 89 -8.47 3.73 2.31
N LYS A 90 -7.97 3.49 1.11
CA LYS A 90 -8.68 2.73 0.07
C LYS A 90 -8.93 1.29 0.51
N LEU A 91 -7.90 0.61 1.03
CA LEU A 91 -8.03 -0.76 1.49
C LEU A 91 -9.04 -0.88 2.64
N LEU A 92 -9.06 0.09 3.56
CA LEU A 92 -10.02 0.10 4.66
C LEU A 92 -11.45 0.33 4.16
N ARG A 93 -11.68 1.23 3.21
CA ARG A 93 -12.99 1.46 2.59
C ARG A 93 -13.53 0.21 1.91
N GLU A 94 -12.68 -0.49 1.18
CA GLU A 94 -13.08 -1.72 0.45
C GLU A 94 -13.34 -2.90 1.38
N THR A 95 -12.46 -3.09 2.38
CA THR A 95 -12.49 -4.31 3.18
C THR A 95 -13.21 -4.18 4.51
N ARG A 96 -13.42 -2.96 5.01
CA ARG A 96 -14.00 -2.66 6.33
C ARG A 96 -13.23 -3.35 7.47
N ASN A 97 -11.98 -3.73 7.24
CA ASN A 97 -11.19 -4.55 8.14
C ASN A 97 -9.87 -3.88 8.51
N LEU A 98 -9.86 -3.21 9.67
CA LEU A 98 -8.68 -2.51 10.18
C LEU A 98 -7.50 -3.47 10.45
N LYS A 99 -7.78 -4.73 10.83
CA LYS A 99 -6.75 -5.74 11.05
C LYS A 99 -6.05 -6.12 9.76
N LEU A 100 -6.79 -6.24 8.68
CA LEU A 100 -6.24 -6.49 7.34
C LEU A 100 -5.35 -5.33 6.90
N VAL A 101 -5.76 -4.08 7.13
CA VAL A 101 -4.94 -2.90 6.84
C VAL A 101 -3.65 -2.91 7.68
N GLN A 102 -3.72 -3.26 8.97
CA GLN A 102 -2.54 -3.42 9.81
C GLN A 102 -1.55 -4.41 9.20
N GLN A 103 -2.03 -5.57 8.79
CA GLN A 103 -1.19 -6.62 8.18
C GLN A 103 -0.59 -6.16 6.85
N ALA A 104 -1.40 -5.57 5.97
CA ALA A 104 -0.95 -5.08 4.66
C ALA A 104 0.11 -3.98 4.78
N LEU A 105 0.00 -3.14 5.81
CA LEU A 105 0.99 -2.11 6.12
C LEU A 105 2.17 -2.62 6.94
N ASN A 106 2.15 -3.86 7.39
CA ASN A 106 3.15 -4.43 8.28
C ASN A 106 3.38 -3.55 9.54
N HIS A 107 2.30 -3.07 10.15
CA HIS A 107 2.39 -2.35 11.41
C HIS A 107 2.48 -3.35 12.57
N ALA A 108 3.52 -3.24 13.38
CA ALA A 108 3.68 -4.08 14.56
C ALA A 108 2.56 -3.83 15.58
N ASP A 109 2.16 -2.57 15.76
CA ASP A 109 1.08 -2.18 16.67
C ASP A 109 -0.16 -1.70 15.89
N ILE A 110 -1.33 -2.21 16.27
CA ILE A 110 -2.63 -1.80 15.73
C ILE A 110 -2.90 -0.31 15.97
N LYS A 111 -2.41 0.27 17.07
CA LYS A 111 -2.55 1.70 17.37
C LYS A 111 -2.05 2.58 16.23
N THR A 112 -0.99 2.17 15.52
CA THR A 112 -0.50 2.89 14.34
C THR A 112 -1.52 2.91 13.20
N THR A 113 -2.41 1.91 13.15
CA THR A 113 -3.42 1.76 12.11
C THR A 113 -4.75 2.43 12.49
N THR A 114 -5.05 2.63 13.79
CA THR A 114 -6.30 3.26 14.25
C THR A 114 -6.48 4.68 13.75
N LYS A 115 -5.40 5.37 13.35
CA LYS A 115 -5.49 6.68 12.70
C LYS A 115 -6.33 6.69 11.42
N TYR A 116 -6.57 5.53 10.82
CA TYR A 116 -7.44 5.39 9.64
C TYR A 116 -8.88 5.06 9.99
N ALA A 117 -9.20 4.78 11.27
CA ALA A 117 -10.53 4.33 11.68
C ALA A 117 -11.62 5.35 11.36
N HIS A 118 -11.30 6.65 11.38
CA HIS A 118 -12.22 7.72 11.00
C HIS A 118 -12.83 7.57 9.59
N VAL A 119 -12.20 6.80 8.72
CA VAL A 119 -12.71 6.49 7.37
C VAL A 119 -14.02 5.69 7.43
N LEU A 120 -14.30 5.04 8.58
CA LEU A 120 -15.48 4.22 8.83
C LEU A 120 -16.55 4.93 9.68
N ASP A 121 -16.36 6.18 10.04
CA ASP A 121 -17.27 6.91 10.96
C ASP A 121 -18.70 7.01 10.40
N ASP A 122 -18.85 7.26 9.09
CA ASP A 122 -20.15 7.28 8.41
C ASP A 122 -20.89 5.94 8.51
N GLU A 123 -20.17 4.84 8.66
CA GLU A 123 -20.73 3.50 8.76
C GLU A 123 -21.21 3.17 10.16
N VAL A 124 -20.61 3.78 11.17
CA VAL A 124 -21.09 3.63 12.55
C VAL A 124 -22.52 4.18 12.66
N ALA A 125 -22.75 5.37 12.09
CA ALA A 125 -24.08 5.96 12.03
C ALA A 125 -25.06 5.07 11.26
N ALA A 126 -24.69 4.62 10.07
CA ALA A 126 -25.52 3.71 9.26
C ALA A 126 -25.79 2.37 9.96
N GLY A 127 -24.81 1.84 10.66
CA GLY A 127 -24.94 0.61 11.45
C GLY A 127 -25.91 0.74 12.62
N LEU A 128 -25.83 1.87 13.33
CA LEU A 128 -26.77 2.19 14.43
C LEU A 128 -28.20 2.32 13.92
N ASP A 129 -28.40 3.00 12.80
CA ASP A 129 -29.70 3.14 12.16
C ASP A 129 -30.29 1.80 11.71
N ALA A 130 -29.46 0.95 11.10
CA ALA A 130 -29.87 -0.41 10.69
C ALA A 130 -30.29 -1.27 11.89
N MET A 131 -29.52 -1.19 12.99
CA MET A 131 -29.83 -1.91 14.24
C MET A 131 -31.15 -1.40 14.85
N GLN A 132 -31.41 -0.11 14.84
CA GLN A 132 -32.67 0.46 15.35
C GLN A 132 -33.88 0.02 14.50
N LYS A 133 -33.74 0.03 13.17
CA LYS A 133 -34.77 -0.43 12.25
C LYS A 133 -35.10 -1.91 12.46
N SER A 134 -34.08 -2.74 12.64
CA SER A 134 -34.25 -4.17 12.95
C SER A 134 -35.02 -4.39 14.26
N ARG A 135 -34.64 -3.66 15.33
CA ARG A 135 -35.34 -3.71 16.63
C ARG A 135 -36.81 -3.28 16.56
N ARG A 136 -37.14 -2.28 15.73
CA ARG A 136 -38.53 -1.83 15.51
C ARG A 136 -39.34 -2.88 14.77
N LYS A 137 -38.73 -3.60 13.83
CA LYS A 137 -39.40 -4.68 13.05
C LYS A 137 -39.73 -5.90 13.93
N SER A 138 -38.84 -6.28 14.85
CA SER A 138 -39.05 -7.38 15.78
C SER A 138 -40.07 -7.10 16.91
N ARG A 139 -40.35 -5.81 17.16
CA ARG A 139 -41.32 -5.37 18.19
C ARG A 139 -42.74 -5.17 17.70
N LYS A 140 -43.04 -5.36 16.41
CA LYS A 140 -44.42 -5.31 15.93
C LYS A 140 -45.16 -6.55 16.44
N PRO A 141 -46.18 -6.44 17.31
CA PRO A 141 -46.93 -7.57 17.77
C PRO A 141 -47.69 -8.17 16.59
N THR A 142 -47.62 -9.48 16.45
CA THR A 142 -48.48 -10.23 15.53
C THR A 142 -49.86 -10.14 16.13
N VAL A 143 -50.72 -9.23 15.65
CA VAL A 143 -52.15 -9.22 15.97
C VAL A 143 -52.72 -10.48 15.30
N LYS A 144 -52.94 -11.53 16.10
CA LYS A 144 -53.79 -12.64 15.69
C LYS A 144 -55.22 -12.12 15.72
N VAL A 145 -55.77 -11.83 14.55
CA VAL A 145 -57.20 -11.67 14.38
C VAL A 145 -57.79 -13.08 14.48
N GLY A 146 -58.54 -13.35 15.56
CA GLY A 146 -59.35 -14.55 15.73
C GLY A 146 -60.64 -14.44 14.96
#